data_48daabd2bb5bcfeca6cc8efdba01081b
#
_entry.id   48daabd2bb5bcfeca6cc8efdba01081b
#
_cell.length_a   1.000
_cell.length_b   1.000
_cell.length_c   1.000
_cell.angle_alpha   90.00
_cell.angle_beta   90.00
_cell.angle_gamma   90.00
#
_symmetry.space_group_name_H-M   'P 1'
#
loop_
_entity.id
_entity.type
_entity.pdbx_description
1 polymer ?
#
loop_
_entity_poly.entity_id
_entity_poly.type
_entity_poly.pdbx_seq_one_letter_code
_entity_poly.pdbx_strand_id
1 'polypeptide(L)'
;MNQLSGYLRQCYDRAYRGFADELRGLCVHVLENRRQQTTMRAQPVFDRHFWNRRKRSYKIQYMPDICCTSGYALEELEENVLTGWFAHELGHVLDYRDRSGWNLLGFGWNYLWSPTFRIGAERQADVYAIEAGYIAEILATKKYILKHSPLPDYYIERIEKYYLS
;
A
#
# COMPACT_ATOMS: atom_id res chain seq x y z
N MET A 1 -0.36 -1.42 -22.02
CA MET A 1 0.09 -1.56 -20.62
C MET A 1 1.14 -0.49 -20.41
N ASN A 2 0.80 0.61 -19.73
CA ASN A 2 1.78 1.68 -19.47
C ASN A 2 2.87 1.08 -18.56
N GLN A 3 4.11 1.15 -19.00
CA GLN A 3 5.25 0.79 -18.17
C GLN A 3 5.34 1.81 -17.03
N LEU A 4 5.60 1.33 -15.82
CA LEU A 4 5.94 2.18 -14.68
C LEU A 4 7.10 3.09 -15.08
N SER A 5 7.00 4.40 -14.80
CA SER A 5 8.10 5.35 -15.11
C SER A 5 9.40 4.93 -14.41
N GLY A 6 10.52 5.43 -14.91
CA GLY A 6 11.83 5.08 -14.35
C GLY A 6 11.93 5.37 -12.85
N TYR A 7 11.44 6.54 -12.42
CA TYR A 7 11.47 6.95 -11.01
C TYR A 7 10.53 6.12 -10.13
N LEU A 8 9.29 5.92 -10.54
CA LEU A 8 8.35 5.05 -9.80
C LEU A 8 8.87 3.61 -9.71
N ARG A 9 9.49 3.12 -10.79
CA ARG A 9 10.13 1.80 -10.82
C ARG A 9 11.25 1.71 -9.79
N GLN A 10 12.12 2.71 -9.71
CA GLN A 10 13.22 2.75 -8.74
C GLN A 10 12.69 2.69 -7.30
N CYS A 11 11.67 3.50 -6.96
CA CYS A 11 11.06 3.51 -5.64
C CYS A 11 10.38 2.17 -5.30
N TYR A 12 9.66 1.59 -6.28
CA TYR A 12 9.06 0.27 -6.11
C TYR A 12 10.11 -0.82 -5.90
N ASP A 13 11.15 -0.87 -6.74
CA ASP A 13 12.21 -1.88 -6.64
C ASP A 13 13.00 -1.73 -5.34
N ARG A 14 13.16 -0.51 -4.83
CA ARG A 14 13.71 -0.25 -3.49
C ARG A 14 12.82 -0.84 -2.41
N ALA A 15 11.53 -0.55 -2.43
CA ALA A 15 10.56 -1.11 -1.48
C ALA A 15 10.50 -2.65 -1.57
N TYR A 16 10.47 -3.21 -2.79
CA TYR A 16 10.35 -4.65 -3.00
C TYR A 16 11.54 -5.44 -2.43
N ARG A 17 12.73 -4.85 -2.37
CA ARG A 17 13.94 -5.53 -1.84
C ARG A 17 13.77 -6.03 -0.40
N GLY A 18 13.11 -5.27 0.47
CA GLY A 18 12.86 -5.69 1.85
C GLY A 18 11.84 -6.82 1.98
N PHE A 19 11.02 -7.05 0.95
CA PHE A 19 10.02 -8.11 0.90
C PHE A 19 10.39 -9.26 -0.02
N ALA A 20 11.59 -9.24 -0.61
CA ALA A 20 11.96 -10.15 -1.70
C ALA A 20 11.89 -11.63 -1.30
N ASP A 21 12.25 -11.96 -0.07
CA ASP A 21 12.21 -13.33 0.43
C ASP A 21 10.77 -13.79 0.71
N GLU A 22 9.98 -12.96 1.36
CA GLU A 22 8.60 -13.25 1.73
C GLU A 22 7.67 -13.32 0.52
N LEU A 23 7.93 -12.52 -0.51
CA LEU A 23 7.14 -12.47 -1.74
C LEU A 23 7.72 -13.33 -2.87
N ARG A 24 8.75 -14.13 -2.57
CA ARG A 24 9.39 -15.01 -3.55
C ARG A 24 8.40 -15.94 -4.23
N GLY A 25 8.38 -15.90 -5.55
CA GLY A 25 7.47 -16.71 -6.36
C GLY A 25 6.06 -16.17 -6.50
N LEU A 26 5.73 -15.03 -5.89
CA LEU A 26 4.48 -14.33 -6.10
C LEU A 26 4.60 -13.34 -7.25
N CYS A 27 3.52 -13.18 -8.01
CA CYS A 27 3.43 -12.19 -9.07
C CYS A 27 2.72 -10.93 -8.54
N VAL A 28 3.45 -9.81 -8.47
CA VAL A 28 2.91 -8.51 -8.09
C VAL A 28 3.00 -7.57 -9.30
N HIS A 29 1.84 -7.12 -9.79
CA HIS A 29 1.74 -6.19 -10.91
C HIS A 29 1.57 -4.77 -10.38
N VAL A 30 2.34 -3.81 -10.88
CA VAL A 30 2.13 -2.38 -10.60
C VAL A 30 1.48 -1.73 -11.80
N LEU A 31 0.28 -1.14 -11.60
CA LEU A 31 -0.61 -0.70 -12.68
C LEU A 31 -1.15 0.70 -12.41
N GLU A 32 -1.09 1.56 -13.42
CA GLU A 32 -1.76 2.85 -13.39
C GLU A 32 -3.29 2.67 -13.43
N ASN A 33 -4.01 3.39 -12.56
CA ASN A 33 -5.47 3.43 -12.54
C ASN A 33 -5.99 4.83 -12.19
N ARG A 34 -6.33 5.60 -13.22
CA ARG A 34 -6.86 6.99 -13.09
C ARG A 34 -8.29 7.06 -12.56
N ARG A 35 -8.98 5.93 -12.39
CA ARG A 35 -10.38 5.88 -11.92
C ARG A 35 -10.53 5.57 -10.44
N GLN A 36 -9.43 5.30 -9.74
CA GLN A 36 -9.50 5.04 -8.30
C GLN A 36 -9.59 6.34 -7.49
N GLN A 37 -10.07 6.23 -6.26
CA GLN A 37 -10.23 7.37 -5.32
C GLN A 37 -9.12 7.40 -4.25
N THR A 38 -8.10 6.59 -4.39
CA THR A 38 -6.96 6.49 -3.48
C THR A 38 -5.67 6.64 -4.27
N THR A 39 -4.62 7.18 -3.66
CA THR A 39 -3.33 7.36 -4.32
C THR A 39 -2.73 6.02 -4.73
N MET A 40 -2.68 5.04 -3.82
CA MET A 40 -2.28 3.66 -4.11
C MET A 40 -3.23 2.67 -3.44
N ARG A 41 -3.25 1.44 -3.95
CA ARG A 41 -4.04 0.35 -3.37
C ARG A 41 -3.53 -1.01 -3.84
N ALA A 42 -3.24 -1.90 -2.90
CA ALA A 42 -2.97 -3.30 -3.17
C ALA A 42 -4.23 -4.16 -3.15
N GLN A 43 -4.31 -5.11 -4.04
CA GLN A 43 -5.43 -6.06 -4.13
C GLN A 43 -4.97 -7.41 -4.68
N PRO A 44 -5.58 -8.54 -4.26
CA PRO A 44 -5.47 -9.79 -5.00
C PRO A 44 -6.13 -9.65 -6.37
N VAL A 45 -5.61 -10.37 -7.36
CA VAL A 45 -6.24 -10.44 -8.69
C VAL A 45 -7.34 -11.51 -8.66
N PHE A 46 -8.55 -11.13 -9.06
CA PHE A 46 -9.69 -12.03 -9.15
C PHE A 46 -9.66 -12.74 -10.52
N ASP A 47 -8.92 -13.84 -10.58
CA ASP A 47 -8.82 -14.71 -11.74
C ASP A 47 -9.02 -16.19 -11.36
N ARG A 48 -8.79 -17.11 -12.30
CA ARG A 48 -8.89 -18.57 -12.05
C ARG A 48 -7.97 -19.07 -10.93
N HIS A 49 -6.94 -18.32 -10.58
CA HIS A 49 -5.96 -18.67 -9.54
C HIS A 49 -6.24 -18.03 -8.18
N PHE A 50 -7.29 -17.22 -8.07
CA PHE A 50 -7.65 -16.50 -6.83
C PHE A 50 -7.74 -17.45 -5.61
N TRP A 51 -8.28 -18.65 -5.81
CA TRP A 51 -8.46 -19.63 -4.75
C TRP A 51 -7.19 -20.40 -4.38
N ASN A 52 -6.16 -20.34 -5.22
CA ASN A 52 -4.91 -21.04 -5.01
C ASN A 52 -3.84 -20.07 -4.48
N ARG A 53 -3.54 -20.12 -3.20
CA ARG A 53 -2.56 -19.22 -2.54
C ARG A 53 -1.20 -19.19 -3.23
N ARG A 54 -0.72 -20.34 -3.76
CA ARG A 54 0.61 -20.48 -4.38
C ARG A 54 0.66 -19.88 -5.80
N LYS A 55 -0.49 -19.73 -6.46
CA LYS A 55 -0.58 -19.23 -7.84
C LYS A 55 -1.30 -17.89 -7.94
N ARG A 56 -1.82 -17.37 -6.81
CA ARG A 56 -2.50 -16.09 -6.74
C ARG A 56 -1.53 -14.98 -7.09
N SER A 57 -1.96 -14.09 -7.97
CA SER A 57 -1.27 -12.85 -8.26
C SER A 57 -1.91 -11.67 -7.54
N TYR A 58 -1.13 -10.61 -7.40
CA TYR A 58 -1.52 -9.38 -6.72
C TYR A 58 -1.28 -8.20 -7.65
N LYS A 59 -1.97 -7.11 -7.39
CA LYS A 59 -1.74 -5.85 -8.10
C LYS A 59 -1.68 -4.70 -7.10
N ILE A 60 -0.72 -3.81 -7.32
CA ILE A 60 -0.68 -2.48 -6.72
C ILE A 60 -1.13 -1.51 -7.80
N GLN A 61 -2.25 -0.84 -7.57
CA GLN A 61 -2.76 0.18 -8.47
C GLN A 61 -2.39 1.55 -7.92
N TYR A 62 -1.87 2.43 -8.77
CA TYR A 62 -1.54 3.80 -8.40
C TYR A 62 -2.25 4.80 -9.30
N MET A 63 -2.55 5.98 -8.76
CA MET A 63 -3.01 7.15 -9.50
C MET A 63 -1.82 8.06 -9.76
N PRO A 64 -1.60 8.54 -11.00
CA PRO A 64 -0.48 9.45 -11.30
C PRO A 64 -0.55 10.76 -10.51
N ASP A 65 -1.78 11.23 -10.24
CA ASP A 65 -2.04 12.43 -9.45
C ASP A 65 -2.41 12.03 -8.02
N ILE A 66 -1.93 12.77 -7.02
CA ILE A 66 -2.19 12.46 -5.61
C ILE A 66 -3.61 12.85 -5.26
N CYS A 67 -4.44 11.89 -4.81
CA CYS A 67 -5.86 12.13 -4.51
C CYS A 67 -6.12 13.17 -3.41
N CYS A 68 -5.16 13.40 -2.52
CA CYS A 68 -5.32 14.27 -1.36
C CYS A 68 -4.81 15.69 -1.57
N THR A 69 -4.12 15.97 -2.69
CA THR A 69 -3.51 17.26 -2.98
C THR A 69 -3.79 17.65 -4.42
N SER A 70 -4.53 18.73 -4.63
CA SER A 70 -4.79 19.23 -5.97
C SER A 70 -3.48 19.69 -6.63
N GLY A 71 -3.07 19.00 -7.70
CA GLY A 71 -2.04 19.46 -8.62
C GLY A 71 -0.63 18.88 -8.43
N TYR A 72 -0.42 17.92 -7.55
CA TYR A 72 0.88 17.25 -7.42
C TYR A 72 0.85 15.88 -8.10
N ALA A 73 1.82 15.63 -8.97
CA ALA A 73 2.04 14.32 -9.53
C ALA A 73 2.76 13.40 -8.53
N LEU A 74 2.46 12.11 -8.59
CA LEU A 74 3.10 11.11 -7.73
C LEU A 74 4.64 11.11 -7.91
N GLU A 75 5.11 11.41 -9.11
CA GLU A 75 6.53 11.48 -9.45
C GLU A 75 7.27 12.70 -8.86
N GLU A 76 6.56 13.69 -8.34
CA GLU A 76 7.14 14.86 -7.67
C GLU A 76 7.42 14.61 -6.18
N LEU A 77 6.97 13.46 -5.64
CA LEU A 77 7.24 13.09 -4.26
C LEU A 77 8.70 12.73 -4.03
N GLU A 78 9.18 13.02 -2.82
CA GLU A 78 10.48 12.56 -2.37
C GLU A 78 10.57 11.03 -2.39
N GLU A 79 11.75 10.49 -2.72
CA GLU A 79 11.99 9.05 -2.84
C GLU A 79 11.57 8.28 -1.59
N ASN A 80 11.88 8.79 -0.39
CA ASN A 80 11.51 8.14 0.87
C ASN A 80 9.99 8.07 1.07
N VAL A 81 9.25 9.13 0.69
CA VAL A 81 7.78 9.15 0.77
C VAL A 81 7.18 8.11 -0.15
N LEU A 82 7.65 8.07 -1.39
CA LEU A 82 7.12 7.16 -2.40
C LEU A 82 7.52 5.70 -2.13
N THR A 83 8.77 5.48 -1.68
CA THR A 83 9.23 4.14 -1.24
C THR A 83 8.40 3.63 -0.05
N GLY A 84 8.11 4.49 0.93
CA GLY A 84 7.26 4.13 2.06
C GLY A 84 5.82 3.81 1.65
N TRP A 85 5.28 4.51 0.66
CA TRP A 85 3.96 4.19 0.11
C TRP A 85 3.95 2.80 -0.55
N PHE A 86 4.95 2.49 -1.39
CA PHE A 86 5.07 1.16 -1.98
C PHE A 86 5.31 0.07 -0.92
N ALA A 87 6.12 0.34 0.10
CA ALA A 87 6.36 -0.61 1.19
C ALA A 87 5.07 -0.92 1.97
N HIS A 88 4.23 0.08 2.23
CA HIS A 88 2.90 -0.09 2.82
C HIS A 88 2.01 -1.00 1.96
N GLU A 89 1.94 -0.76 0.65
CA GLU A 89 1.15 -1.59 -0.27
C GLU A 89 1.68 -3.03 -0.36
N LEU A 90 3.00 -3.22 -0.32
CA LEU A 90 3.61 -4.55 -0.24
C LEU A 90 3.31 -5.24 1.10
N GLY A 91 3.20 -4.50 2.19
CA GLY A 91 2.70 -4.99 3.48
C GLY A 91 1.28 -5.56 3.37
N HIS A 92 0.38 -4.90 2.64
CA HIS A 92 -0.93 -5.45 2.33
C HIS A 92 -0.86 -6.74 1.50
N VAL A 93 0.03 -6.79 0.49
CA VAL A 93 0.23 -8.02 -0.30
C VAL A 93 0.67 -9.17 0.61
N LEU A 94 1.57 -8.91 1.55
CA LEU A 94 2.04 -9.90 2.51
C LEU A 94 0.90 -10.39 3.42
N ASP A 95 0.06 -9.48 3.93
CA ASP A 95 -1.13 -9.84 4.71
C ASP A 95 -2.12 -10.72 3.90
N TYR A 96 -2.30 -10.44 2.61
CA TYR A 96 -3.20 -11.20 1.75
C TYR A 96 -2.65 -12.57 1.36
N ARG A 97 -1.33 -12.75 1.31
CA ARG A 97 -0.65 -14.00 0.90
C ARG A 97 -1.14 -15.20 1.68
N ASP A 98 -1.21 -15.06 2.99
CA ASP A 98 -1.49 -16.18 3.90
C ASP A 98 -2.98 -16.44 4.11
N ARG A 99 -3.84 -15.60 3.54
CA ARG A 99 -5.30 -15.73 3.63
C ARG A 99 -5.86 -16.69 2.59
N SER A 100 -6.83 -17.53 2.98
CA SER A 100 -7.61 -18.30 2.01
C SER A 100 -8.48 -17.36 1.14
N GLY A 101 -8.97 -17.85 -0.02
CA GLY A 101 -9.88 -17.06 -0.86
C GLY A 101 -11.14 -16.62 -0.12
N TRP A 102 -11.74 -17.51 0.70
CA TRP A 102 -12.89 -17.17 1.53
C TRP A 102 -12.58 -16.12 2.60
N ASN A 103 -11.41 -16.23 3.22
CA ASN A 103 -10.97 -15.24 4.19
C ASN A 103 -10.74 -13.87 3.52
N LEU A 104 -10.20 -13.83 2.29
CA LEU A 104 -10.05 -12.59 1.52
C LEU A 104 -11.37 -11.94 1.14
N LEU A 105 -12.41 -12.73 0.82
CA LEU A 105 -13.74 -12.18 0.59
C LEU A 105 -14.31 -11.56 1.87
N GLY A 106 -14.21 -12.27 2.99
CA GLY A 106 -14.61 -11.75 4.31
C GLY A 106 -13.79 -10.52 4.73
N PHE A 107 -12.48 -10.54 4.47
CA PHE A 107 -11.60 -9.38 4.68
C PHE A 107 -12.07 -8.17 3.89
N GLY A 108 -12.31 -8.32 2.58
CA GLY A 108 -12.79 -7.24 1.72
C GLY A 108 -14.12 -6.69 2.20
N TRP A 109 -15.06 -7.56 2.59
CA TRP A 109 -16.33 -7.14 3.17
C TRP A 109 -16.13 -6.31 4.44
N ASN A 110 -15.36 -6.82 5.42
CA ASN A 110 -15.11 -6.11 6.67
C ASN A 110 -14.35 -4.79 6.44
N TYR A 111 -13.40 -4.77 5.50
CA TYR A 111 -12.66 -3.55 5.15
C TYR A 111 -13.57 -2.44 4.61
N LEU A 112 -14.60 -2.79 3.84
CA LEU A 112 -15.55 -1.82 3.30
C LEU A 112 -16.53 -1.31 4.37
N TRP A 113 -17.01 -2.17 5.25
CA TRP A 113 -18.12 -1.86 6.16
C TRP A 113 -17.72 -1.60 7.60
N SER A 114 -16.51 -1.94 8.03
CA SER A 114 -16.04 -1.73 9.39
C SER A 114 -14.84 -0.77 9.46
N PRO A 115 -15.02 0.48 9.89
CA PRO A 115 -13.91 1.43 10.06
C PRO A 115 -12.82 0.92 11.02
N THR A 116 -13.21 0.24 12.10
CA THR A 116 -12.26 -0.32 13.08
C THR A 116 -11.43 -1.43 12.45
N PHE A 117 -12.04 -2.30 11.65
CA PHE A 117 -11.34 -3.35 10.93
C PHE A 117 -10.34 -2.76 9.92
N ARG A 118 -10.76 -1.75 9.17
CA ARG A 118 -9.89 -1.03 8.20
C ARG A 118 -8.66 -0.46 8.90
N ILE A 119 -8.83 0.21 10.03
CA ILE A 119 -7.71 0.75 10.81
C ILE A 119 -6.73 -0.35 11.22
N GLY A 120 -7.25 -1.51 11.64
CA GLY A 120 -6.43 -2.67 11.99
C GLY A 120 -5.62 -3.18 10.79
N ALA A 121 -6.26 -3.27 9.62
CA ALA A 121 -5.62 -3.71 8.37
C ALA A 121 -4.52 -2.74 7.91
N GLU A 122 -4.78 -1.43 7.98
CA GLU A 122 -3.78 -0.40 7.63
C GLU A 122 -2.56 -0.47 8.56
N ARG A 123 -2.79 -0.65 9.87
CA ARG A 123 -1.69 -0.83 10.84
C ARG A 123 -0.89 -2.09 10.58
N GLN A 124 -1.55 -3.18 10.23
CA GLN A 124 -0.85 -4.43 9.95
C GLN A 124 0.06 -4.29 8.73
N ALA A 125 -0.38 -3.57 7.69
CA ALA A 125 0.47 -3.26 6.53
C ALA A 125 1.70 -2.42 6.92
N ASP A 126 1.51 -1.40 7.77
CA ASP A 126 2.62 -0.61 8.30
C ASP A 126 3.59 -1.45 9.14
N VAL A 127 3.09 -2.37 9.98
CA VAL A 127 3.94 -3.28 10.77
C VAL A 127 4.81 -4.13 9.85
N TYR A 128 4.23 -4.76 8.83
CA TYR A 128 5.01 -5.53 7.85
C TYR A 128 6.07 -4.69 7.13
N ALA A 129 5.75 -3.44 6.78
CA ALA A 129 6.71 -2.55 6.15
C ALA A 129 7.85 -2.15 7.10
N ILE A 130 7.56 -1.94 8.39
CA ILE A 130 8.57 -1.66 9.43
C ILE A 130 9.45 -2.88 9.67
N GLU A 131 8.88 -4.08 9.76
CA GLU A 131 9.62 -5.34 9.90
C GLU A 131 10.53 -5.61 8.69
N ALA A 132 10.11 -5.20 7.48
CA ALA A 132 10.92 -5.22 6.27
C ALA A 132 12.02 -4.14 6.21
N GLY A 133 12.14 -3.28 7.24
CA GLY A 133 13.19 -2.28 7.40
C GLY A 133 12.85 -0.86 6.91
N TYR A 134 11.57 -0.56 6.61
CA TYR A 134 11.14 0.73 6.03
C TYR A 134 10.51 1.71 7.03
N ILE A 135 10.97 1.69 8.30
CA ILE A 135 10.44 2.58 9.36
C ILE A 135 10.57 4.07 8.98
N ALA A 136 11.73 4.48 8.46
CA ALA A 136 11.99 5.88 8.09
C ALA A 136 11.09 6.32 6.92
N GLU A 137 10.90 5.45 5.93
CA GLU A 137 10.06 5.69 4.77
C GLU A 137 8.57 5.74 5.14
N ILE A 138 8.10 4.84 6.00
CA ILE A 138 6.73 4.87 6.53
C ILE A 138 6.47 6.18 7.28
N LEU A 139 7.40 6.61 8.15
CA LEU A 139 7.29 7.88 8.86
C LEU A 139 7.26 9.08 7.89
N ALA A 140 8.10 9.07 6.85
CA ALA A 140 8.11 10.12 5.82
C ALA A 140 6.75 10.18 5.09
N THR A 141 6.21 9.02 4.70
CA THR A 141 4.88 8.93 4.05
C THR A 141 3.77 9.46 4.97
N LYS A 142 3.75 9.05 6.24
CA LYS A 142 2.72 9.53 7.20
C LYS A 142 2.82 11.03 7.43
N LYS A 143 4.02 11.58 7.60
CA LYS A 143 4.24 13.03 7.72
C LYS A 143 3.77 13.79 6.48
N TYR A 144 4.04 13.25 5.29
CA TYR A 144 3.56 13.84 4.05
C TYR A 144 2.04 13.87 3.99
N ILE A 145 1.37 12.75 4.30
CA ILE A 145 -0.10 12.65 4.33
C ILE A 145 -0.68 13.64 5.33
N LEU A 146 -0.15 13.72 6.56
CA LEU A 146 -0.61 14.64 7.58
C LEU A 146 -0.51 16.10 7.15
N LYS A 147 0.58 16.47 6.51
CA LYS A 147 0.84 17.85 6.08
C LYS A 147 -0.06 18.30 4.93
N HIS A 148 -0.47 17.39 4.04
CA HIS A 148 -1.10 17.72 2.77
C HIS A 148 -2.53 17.20 2.61
N SER A 149 -3.04 16.42 3.56
CA SER A 149 -4.40 15.87 3.50
C SER A 149 -5.35 16.67 4.42
N PRO A 150 -6.56 16.99 3.96
CA PRO A 150 -7.62 17.52 4.81
C PRO A 150 -8.20 16.42 5.70
N LEU A 151 -7.35 15.70 6.42
CA LEU A 151 -7.79 14.66 7.34
C LEU A 151 -8.42 15.29 8.59
N PRO A 152 -9.48 14.68 9.14
CA PRO A 152 -10.05 15.12 10.40
C PRO A 152 -9.00 15.08 11.53
N ASP A 153 -9.02 16.06 12.42
CA ASP A 153 -8.05 16.21 13.52
C ASP A 153 -7.87 14.93 14.35
N TYR A 154 -8.94 14.18 14.60
CA TYR A 154 -8.86 12.90 15.32
C TYR A 154 -8.01 11.84 14.62
N TYR A 155 -7.88 11.90 13.29
CA TYR A 155 -7.04 10.99 12.53
C TYR A 155 -5.57 11.42 12.60
N ILE A 156 -5.31 12.74 12.58
CA ILE A 156 -4.00 13.36 12.76
C ILE A 156 -3.43 12.99 14.14
N GLU A 157 -4.15 13.29 15.23
CA GLU A 157 -3.78 12.93 16.60
C GLU A 157 -3.47 11.44 16.75
N ARG A 158 -4.19 10.61 16.02
CA ARG A 158 -4.01 9.16 16.07
C ARG A 158 -2.74 8.69 15.38
N ILE A 159 -2.36 9.29 14.25
CA ILE A 159 -1.09 9.01 13.58
C ILE A 159 0.06 9.50 14.46
N GLU A 160 -0.02 10.71 14.99
CA GLU A 160 0.99 11.28 15.88
C GLU A 160 1.23 10.39 17.11
N LYS A 161 0.16 9.95 17.75
CA LYS A 161 0.24 9.08 18.92
C LYS A 161 0.88 7.71 18.66
N TYR A 162 0.67 7.12 17.48
CA TYR A 162 1.10 5.75 17.20
C TYR A 162 2.41 5.63 16.42
N TYR A 163 2.84 6.70 15.74
CA TYR A 163 4.02 6.66 14.89
C TYR A 163 5.09 7.71 15.24
N LEU A 164 4.74 8.75 16.01
CA LEU A 164 5.65 9.86 16.31
C LEU A 164 5.91 10.03 17.82
N SER A 165 5.24 9.27 18.68
CA SER A 165 5.51 9.16 20.13
C SER A 165 6.37 7.93 20.41
#